data_5051c3615def48f62938a851d7581903
#
_entry.id   5051c3615def48f62938a851d7581903
#
_cell.length_a   1.000
_cell.length_b   1.000
_cell.length_c   1.000
_cell.angle_alpha   90.00
_cell.angle_beta   90.00
_cell.angle_gamma   90.00
#
_symmetry.space_group_name_H-M   'P 1'
#
loop_
_entity.id
_entity.type
_entity.pdbx_description
1 polymer ?
#
loop_
_entity_poly.entity_id
_entity_poly.type
_entity_poly.pdbx_seq_one_letter_code
_entity_poly.pdbx_strand_id
1 'polypeptide(L)'
;SGGFGKLPADRDSMEYTIMTYHSYVGSSATATYTNQVWSYPQSLMPYDIAALQHMYGANYGANRGNTVYSWSPTTGELFVNGVGQGAPGGNHIFMTVWDGGGVDGYDLSAYAGGVRIDLQPGGWVVAAEAQLARLSLDGVHLASGNIASALLHDGDPRALIENAIGGSGDDVIVGNVGGNLLLGGAGRD
;
A
#
# COMPACT_ATOMS: atom_id res chain seq x y z
N SER A 1 -3.18 22.95 27.27
CA SER A 1 -2.24 21.83 27.07
C SER A 1 -2.31 21.42 25.61
N GLY A 2 -1.33 21.86 24.81
CA GLY A 2 -1.20 21.46 23.41
C GLY A 2 -0.84 19.98 23.37
N GLY A 3 -1.84 19.13 23.16
CA GLY A 3 -1.60 17.74 22.84
C GLY A 3 -0.95 17.69 21.47
N PHE A 4 0.19 17.04 21.35
CA PHE A 4 0.70 16.57 20.07
C PHE A 4 -0.44 15.85 19.36
N GLY A 5 -0.68 16.19 18.08
CA GLY A 5 -1.90 15.85 17.40
C GLY A 5 -2.21 14.36 17.43
N LYS A 6 -3.41 14.05 17.84
CA LYS A 6 -3.96 12.71 17.59
C LYS A 6 -4.20 12.58 16.10
N LEU A 7 -4.05 11.37 15.58
CA LEU A 7 -4.56 11.06 14.25
C LEU A 7 -6.06 11.43 14.18
N PRO A 8 -6.52 11.95 13.04
CA PRO A 8 -7.94 12.07 12.79
C PRO A 8 -8.65 10.73 13.05
N ALA A 9 -9.82 10.74 13.64
CA ALA A 9 -10.52 9.52 14.03
C ALA A 9 -10.83 8.59 12.83
N ASP A 10 -10.96 9.15 11.65
CA ASP A 10 -11.14 8.44 10.37
C ASP A 10 -9.84 7.86 9.79
N ARG A 11 -8.71 8.08 10.47
CA ARG A 11 -7.38 7.59 10.08
C ARG A 11 -6.69 6.83 11.21
N ASP A 12 -7.37 6.61 12.33
CA ASP A 12 -6.81 5.90 13.48
C ASP A 12 -7.06 4.39 13.35
N SER A 13 -6.25 3.76 12.51
CA SER A 13 -6.26 2.31 12.30
C SER A 13 -4.92 1.82 11.74
N MET A 14 -4.72 0.50 11.75
CA MET A 14 -3.53 -0.15 11.16
C MET A 14 -3.35 0.10 9.67
N GLU A 15 -4.37 0.57 8.98
CA GLU A 15 -4.28 0.97 7.58
C GLU A 15 -3.39 2.20 7.39
N TYR A 16 -3.24 3.02 8.42
CA TYR A 16 -2.53 4.30 8.33
C TYR A 16 -1.28 4.38 9.19
N THR A 17 -1.24 3.63 10.30
CA THR A 17 -0.09 3.63 11.23
C THR A 17 -0.04 2.33 12.03
N ILE A 18 1.16 1.80 12.23
CA ILE A 18 1.40 0.65 13.12
C ILE A 18 1.36 1.05 14.60
N MET A 19 1.33 2.36 14.92
CA MET A 19 1.34 2.87 16.29
C MET A 19 -0.06 2.97 16.91
N THR A 20 -1.10 2.67 16.15
CA THR A 20 -2.48 2.66 16.63
C THR A 20 -2.79 1.45 17.50
N TYR A 21 -3.82 1.57 18.34
CA TYR A 21 -4.44 0.44 19.05
C TYR A 21 -5.70 -0.08 18.36
N HIS A 22 -6.05 0.49 17.19
CA HIS A 22 -7.24 0.12 16.43
C HIS A 22 -6.88 -0.75 15.23
N SER A 23 -7.47 -1.94 15.11
CA SER A 23 -7.31 -2.81 13.95
C SER A 23 -7.89 -2.19 12.68
N TYR A 24 -9.05 -1.54 12.80
CA TYR A 24 -9.75 -0.78 11.76
C TYR A 24 -10.41 0.45 12.35
N VAL A 25 -10.76 1.42 11.54
CA VAL A 25 -11.40 2.66 11.98
C VAL A 25 -12.68 2.36 12.76
N GLY A 26 -12.73 2.80 14.01
CA GLY A 26 -13.87 2.58 14.91
C GLY A 26 -13.80 1.26 15.71
N SER A 27 -12.78 0.44 15.54
CA SER A 27 -12.58 -0.72 16.42
C SER A 27 -12.21 -0.28 17.84
N SER A 28 -12.42 -1.17 18.84
CA SER A 28 -12.10 -0.86 20.24
C SER A 28 -10.59 -0.77 20.46
N ALA A 29 -10.14 0.31 21.11
CA ALA A 29 -8.75 0.47 21.55
C ALA A 29 -8.44 -0.25 22.89
N THR A 30 -9.46 -0.72 23.60
CA THR A 30 -9.32 -1.39 24.89
C THR A 30 -9.34 -2.90 24.80
N ALA A 31 -9.73 -3.44 23.64
CA ALA A 31 -9.60 -4.84 23.30
C ALA A 31 -8.21 -5.12 22.70
N THR A 32 -7.84 -6.39 22.63
CA THR A 32 -6.69 -6.80 21.81
C THR A 32 -7.00 -6.56 20.33
N TYR A 33 -5.97 -6.49 19.51
CA TYR A 33 -6.14 -6.43 18.06
C TYR A 33 -7.03 -7.58 17.56
N THR A 34 -7.89 -7.26 16.61
CA THR A 34 -8.88 -8.19 16.05
C THR A 34 -8.49 -8.74 14.68
N ASN A 35 -7.31 -8.37 14.18
CA ASN A 35 -6.79 -8.88 12.91
C ASN A 35 -6.71 -10.42 12.92
N GLN A 36 -7.05 -11.04 11.82
CA GLN A 36 -6.77 -12.46 11.63
C GLN A 36 -5.24 -12.70 11.53
N VAL A 37 -4.85 -13.96 11.71
CA VAL A 37 -3.46 -14.39 11.56
C VAL A 37 -2.94 -13.97 10.18
N TRP A 38 -1.73 -13.43 10.13
CA TRP A 38 -1.05 -12.91 8.93
C TRP A 38 -1.68 -11.65 8.30
N SER A 39 -2.65 -11.01 8.97
CA SER A 39 -3.32 -9.79 8.51
C SER A 39 -2.82 -8.52 9.24
N TYR A 40 -1.53 -8.46 9.51
CA TYR A 40 -0.86 -7.31 10.12
C TYR A 40 -0.02 -6.56 9.09
N PRO A 41 0.22 -5.25 9.29
CA PRO A 41 1.11 -4.48 8.42
C PRO A 41 2.50 -5.14 8.26
N GLN A 42 2.96 -5.22 7.03
CA GLN A 42 4.24 -5.82 6.65
C GLN A 42 5.34 -4.77 6.49
N SER A 43 4.98 -3.50 6.55
CA SER A 43 5.88 -2.35 6.49
C SER A 43 5.39 -1.24 7.42
N LEU A 44 6.15 -0.16 7.52
CA LEU A 44 5.62 1.11 8.02
C LEU A 44 4.45 1.54 7.13
N MET A 45 3.40 2.07 7.74
CA MET A 45 2.21 2.52 7.03
C MET A 45 2.32 4.01 6.67
N PRO A 46 1.43 4.58 5.84
CA PRO A 46 1.62 5.91 5.27
C PRO A 46 1.95 7.02 6.28
N TYR A 47 1.30 7.03 7.44
CA TYR A 47 1.57 8.07 8.45
C TYR A 47 2.81 7.79 9.30
N ASP A 48 3.24 6.54 9.44
CA ASP A 48 4.52 6.22 10.07
C ASP A 48 5.67 6.78 9.24
N ILE A 49 5.60 6.55 7.91
CA ILE A 49 6.58 7.06 6.95
C ILE A 49 6.58 8.59 7.00
N ALA A 50 5.41 9.23 6.91
CA ALA A 50 5.30 10.68 6.95
C ALA A 50 5.85 11.27 8.27
N ALA A 51 5.59 10.64 9.41
CA ALA A 51 6.11 11.08 10.70
C ALA A 51 7.65 10.98 10.78
N LEU A 52 8.21 9.87 10.30
CA LEU A 52 9.67 9.69 10.25
C LEU A 52 10.32 10.69 9.31
N GLN A 53 9.71 10.94 8.15
CA GLN A 53 10.21 11.93 7.19
C GLN A 53 10.15 13.36 7.75
N HIS A 54 9.10 13.68 8.49
CA HIS A 54 9.00 14.97 9.17
C HIS A 54 10.09 15.17 10.22
N MET A 55 10.46 14.11 10.95
CA MET A 55 11.47 14.19 12.01
C MET A 55 12.91 14.15 11.49
N TYR A 56 13.17 13.38 10.43
CA TYR A 56 14.54 13.05 10.00
C TYR A 56 14.82 13.41 8.54
N GLY A 57 13.86 13.92 7.81
CA GLY A 57 13.93 14.12 6.37
C GLY A 57 13.62 12.85 5.57
N ALA A 58 13.20 13.01 4.33
CA ALA A 58 12.91 11.89 3.45
C ALA A 58 14.20 11.27 2.88
N ASN A 59 14.26 9.95 2.88
CA ASN A 59 15.40 9.22 2.28
C ASN A 59 15.18 9.02 0.78
N TYR A 60 15.49 10.03 -0.01
CA TYR A 60 15.45 9.96 -1.47
C TYR A 60 16.58 9.12 -2.09
N GLY A 61 17.39 8.45 -1.27
CA GLY A 61 18.38 7.48 -1.73
C GLY A 61 17.84 6.05 -1.81
N ALA A 62 16.68 5.79 -1.20
CA ALA A 62 16.04 4.47 -1.22
C ALA A 62 15.38 4.24 -2.58
N ASN A 63 15.74 3.16 -3.26
CA ASN A 63 15.20 2.75 -4.57
C ASN A 63 15.20 3.87 -5.64
N ARG A 64 16.15 4.81 -5.57
CA ARG A 64 16.21 6.05 -6.38
C ARG A 64 16.34 5.86 -7.90
N GLY A 65 16.38 4.64 -8.38
CA GLY A 65 16.42 4.31 -9.82
C GLY A 65 15.06 3.83 -10.28
N ASN A 66 14.88 3.65 -11.57
CA ASN A 66 13.64 3.11 -12.09
C ASN A 66 13.36 1.73 -11.48
N THR A 67 12.28 1.63 -10.75
CA THR A 67 11.92 0.45 -9.95
C THR A 67 10.58 -0.13 -10.41
N VAL A 68 10.56 -1.44 -10.61
CA VAL A 68 9.32 -2.19 -10.86
C VAL A 68 8.99 -3.02 -9.63
N TYR A 69 7.82 -2.74 -9.06
CA TYR A 69 7.24 -3.49 -7.96
C TYR A 69 6.18 -4.44 -8.50
N SER A 70 6.30 -5.73 -8.21
CA SER A 70 5.29 -6.72 -8.56
C SER A 70 5.03 -7.68 -7.41
N TRP A 71 3.89 -8.36 -7.43
CA TRP A 71 3.50 -9.27 -6.36
C TRP A 71 3.01 -10.60 -6.93
N SER A 72 3.27 -11.66 -6.17
CA SER A 72 2.77 -12.99 -6.48
C SER A 72 1.28 -13.11 -6.09
N PRO A 73 0.38 -13.45 -7.02
CA PRO A 73 -1.03 -13.69 -6.69
C PRO A 73 -1.26 -14.93 -5.82
N THR A 74 -0.26 -15.82 -5.72
CA THR A 74 -0.38 -17.09 -4.99
C THR A 74 0.30 -17.10 -3.63
N THR A 75 1.32 -16.25 -3.43
CA THR A 75 2.09 -16.20 -2.17
C THR A 75 2.07 -14.85 -1.49
N GLY A 76 1.67 -13.77 -2.20
CA GLY A 76 1.76 -12.40 -1.71
C GLY A 76 3.18 -11.83 -1.68
N GLU A 77 4.19 -12.58 -2.16
CA GLU A 77 5.57 -12.12 -2.17
C GLU A 77 5.74 -10.88 -3.04
N LEU A 78 6.40 -9.87 -2.49
CA LEU A 78 6.85 -8.69 -3.22
C LEU A 78 8.12 -9.02 -3.99
N PHE A 79 8.19 -8.54 -5.23
CA PHE A 79 9.41 -8.51 -6.05
C PHE A 79 9.77 -7.06 -6.35
N VAL A 80 11.03 -6.72 -6.17
CA VAL A 80 11.61 -5.42 -6.53
C VAL A 80 12.58 -5.67 -7.68
N ASN A 81 12.28 -5.13 -8.84
CA ASN A 81 13.05 -5.41 -10.09
C ASN A 81 13.25 -6.91 -10.34
N GLY A 82 12.21 -7.71 -10.11
CA GLY A 82 12.21 -9.15 -10.28
C GLY A 82 12.93 -9.95 -9.18
N VAL A 83 13.45 -9.28 -8.14
CA VAL A 83 14.11 -9.93 -6.99
C VAL A 83 13.10 -10.10 -5.87
N GLY A 84 12.82 -11.34 -5.47
CA GLY A 84 11.90 -11.67 -4.39
C GLY A 84 12.37 -11.16 -3.03
N GLN A 85 11.46 -10.60 -2.27
CA GLN A 85 11.73 -10.03 -0.93
C GLN A 85 11.32 -10.99 0.21
N GLY A 86 10.90 -12.20 -0.14
CA GLY A 86 10.37 -13.19 0.78
C GLY A 86 8.84 -13.17 0.86
N ALA A 87 8.27 -14.35 0.85
CA ALA A 87 6.82 -14.48 0.93
C ALA A 87 6.31 -14.14 2.35
N PRO A 88 5.25 -13.34 2.47
CA PRO A 88 4.60 -13.12 3.75
C PRO A 88 3.92 -14.41 4.24
N GLY A 89 3.55 -14.43 5.51
CA GLY A 89 2.70 -15.51 6.01
C GLY A 89 1.30 -15.43 5.41
N GLY A 90 0.77 -16.54 4.90
CA GLY A 90 -0.64 -16.69 4.56
C GLY A 90 -1.17 -15.94 3.34
N ASN A 91 -0.38 -15.66 2.33
CA ASN A 91 -0.82 -15.01 1.08
C ASN A 91 -1.68 -13.74 1.31
N HIS A 92 -1.34 -12.94 2.31
CA HIS A 92 -1.94 -11.62 2.54
C HIS A 92 -0.91 -10.53 2.23
N ILE A 93 -1.36 -9.44 1.62
CA ILE A 93 -0.55 -8.27 1.33
C ILE A 93 -1.17 -7.08 2.07
N PHE A 94 -0.41 -6.47 2.96
CA PHE A 94 -0.82 -5.29 3.70
C PHE A 94 0.40 -4.42 4.01
N MET A 95 0.71 -3.50 3.11
CA MET A 95 1.96 -2.75 3.16
C MET A 95 1.85 -1.38 2.49
N THR A 96 2.87 -0.56 2.69
CA THR A 96 3.07 0.70 1.98
C THR A 96 4.37 0.64 1.20
N VAL A 97 4.38 1.16 -0.02
CA VAL A 97 5.58 1.37 -0.82
C VAL A 97 6.05 2.82 -0.64
N TRP A 98 7.33 2.99 -0.30
CA TRP A 98 8.07 4.23 -0.41
C TRP A 98 9.19 4.06 -1.45
N ASP A 99 9.21 4.94 -2.43
CA ASP A 99 10.28 5.05 -3.40
C ASP A 99 10.94 6.43 -3.31
N GLY A 100 12.26 6.49 -3.44
CA GLY A 100 13.02 7.74 -3.32
C GLY A 100 13.12 8.51 -4.62
N GLY A 101 12.69 7.92 -5.73
CA GLY A 101 12.65 8.59 -7.04
C GLY A 101 13.25 7.76 -8.16
N GLY A 102 12.73 8.01 -9.31
CA GLY A 102 13.00 7.29 -10.56
C GLY A 102 11.86 7.52 -11.53
N VAL A 103 11.62 6.56 -12.37
CA VAL A 103 10.37 6.36 -13.09
C VAL A 103 9.91 4.95 -12.73
N ASP A 104 8.99 4.88 -11.81
CA ASP A 104 8.68 3.67 -11.06
C ASP A 104 7.31 3.11 -11.45
N GLY A 105 7.09 1.83 -11.21
CA GLY A 105 5.85 1.21 -11.64
C GLY A 105 5.38 0.05 -10.79
N TYR A 106 4.06 -0.11 -10.71
CA TYR A 106 3.40 -1.30 -10.22
C TYR A 106 3.06 -2.22 -11.40
N ASP A 107 3.53 -3.45 -11.35
CA ASP A 107 3.23 -4.48 -12.34
C ASP A 107 2.35 -5.57 -11.70
N LEU A 108 1.07 -5.55 -12.05
CA LEU A 108 0.08 -6.54 -11.64
C LEU A 108 -0.34 -7.48 -12.78
N SER A 109 0.47 -7.57 -13.84
CA SER A 109 0.17 -8.39 -15.03
C SER A 109 0.00 -9.89 -14.73
N ALA A 110 0.52 -10.35 -13.59
CA ALA A 110 0.34 -11.73 -13.12
C ALA A 110 -1.07 -12.04 -12.56
N TYR A 111 -1.90 -11.02 -12.32
CA TYR A 111 -3.24 -11.19 -11.76
C TYR A 111 -4.25 -11.49 -12.85
N ALA A 112 -5.04 -12.55 -12.65
CA ALA A 112 -6.08 -12.97 -13.61
C ALA A 112 -7.43 -12.28 -13.39
N GLY A 113 -7.66 -11.73 -12.21
CA GLY A 113 -8.89 -10.97 -11.88
C GLY A 113 -8.68 -9.47 -12.12
N GLY A 114 -9.79 -8.72 -12.12
CA GLY A 114 -9.73 -7.27 -12.20
C GLY A 114 -9.00 -6.66 -11.00
N VAL A 115 -8.10 -5.73 -11.25
CA VAL A 115 -7.34 -5.01 -10.23
C VAL A 115 -7.79 -3.55 -10.16
N ARG A 116 -7.56 -2.93 -9.02
CA ARG A 116 -7.77 -1.50 -8.86
C ARG A 116 -6.47 -0.86 -8.38
N ILE A 117 -5.97 0.11 -9.14
CA ILE A 117 -4.71 0.78 -8.86
C ILE A 117 -4.98 2.28 -8.74
N ASP A 118 -4.68 2.87 -7.60
CA ASP A 118 -4.67 4.31 -7.41
C ASP A 118 -3.23 4.76 -7.10
N LEU A 119 -2.60 5.43 -8.08
CA LEU A 119 -1.23 5.91 -7.99
C LEU A 119 -1.11 7.26 -7.26
N GLN A 120 -2.21 7.84 -6.78
CA GLN A 120 -2.14 9.08 -6.02
C GLN A 120 -1.41 8.86 -4.69
N PRO A 121 -0.71 9.86 -4.16
CA PRO A 121 -0.12 9.77 -2.83
C PRO A 121 -1.17 9.41 -1.78
N GLY A 122 -0.92 8.35 -1.02
CA GLY A 122 -1.89 7.77 -0.08
C GLY A 122 -3.00 6.94 -0.73
N GLY A 123 -2.98 6.76 -2.05
CA GLY A 123 -3.88 5.87 -2.77
C GLY A 123 -3.61 4.40 -2.46
N TRP A 124 -4.60 3.55 -2.74
CA TRP A 124 -4.55 2.13 -2.48
C TRP A 124 -4.65 1.30 -3.76
N VAL A 125 -3.89 0.22 -3.79
CA VAL A 125 -4.00 -0.84 -4.79
C VAL A 125 -4.79 -2.01 -4.20
N VAL A 126 -5.79 -2.49 -4.93
CA VAL A 126 -6.46 -3.78 -4.67
C VAL A 126 -6.05 -4.73 -5.79
N ALA A 127 -5.09 -5.58 -5.50
CA ALA A 127 -4.58 -6.58 -6.44
C ALA A 127 -5.48 -7.82 -6.49
N ALA A 128 -5.91 -8.29 -5.32
CA ALA A 128 -6.91 -9.35 -5.20
C ALA A 128 -7.60 -9.25 -3.83
N GLU A 129 -8.92 -9.41 -3.81
CA GLU A 129 -9.69 -9.41 -2.55
C GLU A 129 -9.24 -10.54 -1.61
N ALA A 130 -8.90 -11.71 -2.17
CA ALA A 130 -8.42 -12.84 -1.40
C ALA A 130 -7.10 -12.57 -0.64
N GLN A 131 -6.32 -11.58 -1.08
CA GLN A 131 -5.06 -11.15 -0.46
C GLN A 131 -5.23 -9.96 0.47
N LEU A 132 -6.42 -9.38 0.63
CA LEU A 132 -6.66 -8.29 1.57
C LEU A 132 -6.46 -8.77 3.01
N ALA A 133 -5.84 -7.93 3.81
CA ALA A 133 -5.75 -8.14 5.24
C ALA A 133 -7.15 -8.11 5.88
N ARG A 134 -7.41 -9.06 6.76
CA ARG A 134 -8.67 -9.19 7.51
C ARG A 134 -8.48 -8.55 8.88
N LEU A 135 -9.06 -7.37 9.06
CA LEU A 135 -8.85 -6.53 10.24
C LEU A 135 -9.78 -6.90 11.40
N SER A 136 -10.71 -7.84 11.20
CA SER A 136 -11.58 -8.37 12.24
C SER A 136 -11.56 -9.89 12.24
N LEU A 137 -11.76 -10.49 13.42
CA LEU A 137 -11.74 -11.95 13.62
C LEU A 137 -12.82 -12.68 12.80
N ASP A 138 -13.96 -12.02 12.60
CA ASP A 138 -15.06 -12.54 11.75
C ASP A 138 -14.79 -12.35 10.25
N GLY A 139 -13.71 -11.64 9.89
CA GLY A 139 -13.32 -11.38 8.51
C GLY A 139 -14.21 -10.39 7.74
N VAL A 140 -15.11 -9.68 8.43
CA VAL A 140 -16.03 -8.71 7.81
C VAL A 140 -15.30 -7.40 7.46
N HIS A 141 -14.37 -6.96 8.32
CA HIS A 141 -13.59 -5.75 8.08
C HIS A 141 -12.31 -6.11 7.33
N LEU A 142 -12.27 -5.74 6.07
CA LEU A 142 -11.10 -5.88 5.20
C LEU A 142 -10.35 -4.55 5.15
N ALA A 143 -9.04 -4.62 4.89
CA ALA A 143 -8.26 -3.43 4.58
C ALA A 143 -8.75 -2.77 3.28
N SER A 144 -8.58 -1.45 3.16
CA SER A 144 -8.97 -0.65 1.99
C SER A 144 -8.25 -1.07 0.70
N GLY A 145 -7.10 -1.72 0.84
CA GLY A 145 -6.32 -2.28 -0.25
C GLY A 145 -5.18 -3.16 0.26
N ASN A 146 -4.47 -3.73 -0.68
CA ASN A 146 -3.29 -4.56 -0.44
C ASN A 146 -2.03 -3.69 -0.21
N ILE A 147 -1.86 -2.68 -1.07
CA ILE A 147 -0.67 -1.83 -1.09
C ILE A 147 -1.11 -0.37 -1.04
N ALA A 148 -0.55 0.41 -0.13
CA ALA A 148 -0.68 1.85 -0.10
C ALA A 148 0.52 2.51 -0.78
N SER A 149 0.31 3.58 -1.52
CA SER A 149 1.37 4.50 -1.93
C SER A 149 1.67 5.45 -0.78
N ALA A 150 2.94 5.70 -0.49
CA ALA A 150 3.33 6.63 0.56
C ALA A 150 2.86 8.07 0.25
N LEU A 151 2.72 8.88 1.30
CA LEU A 151 2.46 10.30 1.16
C LEU A 151 3.73 11.03 0.68
N LEU A 152 3.57 12.13 -0.05
CA LEU A 152 4.70 12.97 -0.45
C LEU A 152 5.23 13.77 0.74
N HIS A 153 6.55 13.76 0.93
CA HIS A 153 7.22 14.64 1.87
C HIS A 153 7.30 16.05 1.29
N ASP A 154 6.69 17.02 1.96
CA ASP A 154 6.62 18.43 1.53
C ASP A 154 6.11 18.63 0.10
N GLY A 155 5.31 17.69 -0.42
CA GLY A 155 4.77 17.75 -1.76
C GLY A 155 5.78 17.44 -2.87
N ASP A 156 6.95 16.88 -2.54
CA ASP A 156 8.00 16.55 -3.49
C ASP A 156 7.58 15.37 -4.39
N PRO A 157 7.44 15.57 -5.71
CA PRO A 157 6.92 14.54 -6.61
C PRO A 157 7.90 13.40 -6.90
N ARG A 158 9.15 13.48 -6.44
CA ARG A 158 10.16 12.42 -6.68
C ARG A 158 9.76 11.05 -6.16
N ALA A 159 8.90 11.00 -5.15
CA ALA A 159 8.45 9.76 -4.53
C ALA A 159 7.14 9.23 -5.12
N LEU A 160 6.74 9.71 -6.28
CA LEU A 160 5.61 9.16 -7.01
C LEU A 160 5.95 7.77 -7.58
N ILE A 161 4.93 6.96 -7.73
CA ILE A 161 4.96 5.78 -8.61
C ILE A 161 4.20 6.19 -9.86
N GLU A 162 4.88 6.28 -11.00
CA GLU A 162 4.29 6.90 -12.20
C GLU A 162 3.51 5.91 -13.04
N ASN A 163 3.91 4.64 -13.07
CA ASN A 163 3.42 3.69 -14.04
C ASN A 163 2.61 2.57 -13.39
N ALA A 164 1.69 2.02 -14.15
CA ALA A 164 0.95 0.83 -13.73
C ALA A 164 0.65 -0.09 -14.90
N ILE A 165 0.73 -1.39 -14.64
CA ILE A 165 0.29 -2.45 -15.54
C ILE A 165 -0.78 -3.24 -14.78
N GLY A 166 -1.98 -3.30 -15.34
CA GLY A 166 -3.10 -4.10 -14.86
C GLY A 166 -2.94 -5.59 -15.12
N GLY A 167 -3.97 -6.34 -14.80
CA GLY A 167 -4.01 -7.79 -14.96
C GLY A 167 -4.59 -8.25 -16.30
N SER A 168 -5.31 -9.35 -16.25
CA SER A 168 -6.08 -9.85 -17.41
C SER A 168 -7.59 -9.81 -17.20
N GLY A 169 -8.05 -9.21 -16.10
CA GLY A 169 -9.45 -8.93 -15.82
C GLY A 169 -9.83 -7.50 -16.16
N ASP A 170 -11.04 -7.08 -15.80
CA ASP A 170 -11.50 -5.69 -15.97
C ASP A 170 -10.85 -4.81 -14.90
N ASP A 171 -9.99 -3.89 -15.30
CA ASP A 171 -9.12 -3.13 -14.42
C ASP A 171 -9.55 -1.66 -14.28
N VAL A 172 -9.20 -1.06 -13.16
CA VAL A 172 -9.39 0.39 -12.94
C VAL A 172 -8.07 0.98 -12.48
N ILE A 173 -7.51 1.89 -13.28
CA ILE A 173 -6.22 2.51 -12.99
C ILE A 173 -6.40 4.04 -12.94
N VAL A 174 -6.03 4.62 -11.81
CA VAL A 174 -6.01 6.07 -11.58
C VAL A 174 -4.56 6.52 -11.51
N GLY A 175 -4.17 7.43 -12.39
CA GLY A 175 -2.84 8.03 -12.42
C GLY A 175 -2.68 9.14 -11.37
N ASN A 176 -1.52 9.76 -11.37
CA ASN A 176 -1.18 10.88 -10.51
C ASN A 176 -0.73 12.11 -11.31
N VAL A 177 -0.19 13.13 -10.63
CA VAL A 177 0.24 14.38 -11.27
C VAL A 177 1.52 14.27 -12.10
N GLY A 178 2.23 13.14 -12.02
CA GLY A 178 3.40 12.84 -12.84
C GLY A 178 3.04 12.45 -14.27
N GLY A 179 4.06 12.21 -15.09
CA GLY A 179 3.88 11.61 -16.42
C GLY A 179 3.64 10.12 -16.28
N ASN A 180 2.42 9.64 -16.53
CA ASN A 180 2.05 8.25 -16.27
C ASN A 180 2.04 7.41 -17.56
N LEU A 181 2.50 6.14 -17.47
CA LEU A 181 2.22 5.08 -18.43
C LEU A 181 1.29 4.08 -17.76
N LEU A 182 0.03 4.04 -18.22
CA LEU A 182 -1.00 3.16 -17.67
C LEU A 182 -1.39 2.14 -18.74
N LEU A 183 -1.19 0.86 -18.44
CA LEU A 183 -1.53 -0.25 -19.32
C LEU A 183 -2.58 -1.11 -18.61
N GLY A 184 -3.80 -1.14 -19.12
CA GLY A 184 -4.88 -1.93 -18.55
C GLY A 184 -4.58 -3.42 -18.62
N GLY A 185 -4.16 -3.90 -19.77
CA GLY A 185 -3.90 -5.32 -19.99
C GLY A 185 -4.94 -5.94 -20.89
N ALA A 186 -5.44 -7.09 -20.53
CA ALA A 186 -6.58 -7.72 -21.21
C ALA A 186 -7.82 -7.53 -20.35
N GLY A 187 -8.94 -7.31 -20.98
CA GLY A 187 -10.19 -7.08 -20.28
C GLY A 187 -10.89 -5.82 -20.77
N ARG A 188 -11.74 -5.29 -19.95
CA ARG A 188 -12.41 -4.01 -20.15
C ARG A 188 -11.92 -3.04 -19.06
N ASP A 189 -11.07 -2.08 -19.45
CA ASP A 189 -10.29 -1.22 -18.57
C ASP A 189 -10.69 0.26 -18.72
#